data_1ff04518c4202597a396689d1a1732a4
#
_entry.id   1ff04518c4202597a396689d1a1732a4
#
_cell.length_a   1.000
_cell.length_b   1.000
_cell.length_c   1.000
_cell.angle_alpha   90.00
_cell.angle_beta   90.00
_cell.angle_gamma   90.00
#
_symmetry.space_group_name_H-M   'P 1'
#
loop_
_entity.id
_entity.type
_entity.pdbx_description
1 polymer ?
#
loop_
_entity_poly.entity_id
_entity_poly.type
_entity_poly.pdbx_seq_one_letter_code
_entity_poly.pdbx_strand_id
1 'polypeptide(L)'
;MRKRNFLIFLLLGGLWPVIGLSAQDAWKITAEQIDPQSYYGITVANGMLGLVSSPEPLKISRVVLGGVYDIYGKGRVNNFLHGINMLDTELQINGSTVRASQISGYKQTLDMRRGVFCGEFDYKSLARVEYQYTSLRHLPYSCLLRVQIIPKENIEVSVANIMTVHESLRNPQEYYNRIFNGKTAIDLCTSVAKSPVRELEIGACSSFVFDDSFPRPEICHRSARGVGVHTQEFTVRLQAGQPYTFSIIGT
;
A
#
# COMPACT_ATOMS: atom_id res chain seq x y z
N MET A 1 69.24 -55.50 12.03
CA MET A 1 68.09 -55.08 12.83
C MET A 1 67.69 -53.62 12.39
N ARG A 2 66.61 -53.47 11.62
CA ARG A 2 66.16 -52.21 11.07
C ARG A 2 64.99 -51.71 11.94
N LYS A 3 65.16 -50.56 12.58
CA LYS A 3 64.11 -49.90 13.37
C LYS A 3 63.17 -49.15 12.39
N ARG A 4 61.90 -49.51 12.37
CA ARG A 4 60.83 -48.79 11.63
C ARG A 4 60.25 -47.71 12.52
N ASN A 5 60.47 -46.45 12.20
CA ASN A 5 59.83 -45.31 12.82
C ASN A 5 58.39 -45.21 12.27
N PHE A 6 57.42 -45.31 13.16
CA PHE A 6 55.99 -45.09 12.85
C PHE A 6 55.71 -43.59 13.03
N LEU A 7 55.42 -42.91 11.95
CA LEU A 7 55.03 -41.51 11.97
C LEU A 7 53.50 -41.46 12.15
N ILE A 8 53.05 -41.00 13.31
CA ILE A 8 51.62 -40.76 13.59
C ILE A 8 51.29 -39.37 13.07
N PHE A 9 50.50 -39.29 11.99
CA PHE A 9 49.87 -38.07 11.50
C PHE A 9 48.65 -37.80 12.37
N LEU A 10 48.72 -36.76 13.20
CA LEU A 10 47.59 -36.19 13.94
C LEU A 10 46.80 -35.31 12.95
N LEU A 11 45.67 -35.82 12.44
CA LEU A 11 44.69 -35.05 11.71
C LEU A 11 43.92 -34.11 12.68
N LEU A 12 44.39 -32.89 12.83
CA LEU A 12 43.63 -31.82 13.43
C LEU A 12 42.49 -31.39 12.44
N GLY A 13 41.34 -32.04 12.60
CA GLY A 13 40.13 -31.61 11.96
C GLY A 13 39.66 -30.29 12.52
N GLY A 14 40.03 -29.19 11.86
CA GLY A 14 39.49 -27.88 12.17
C GLY A 14 37.99 -27.84 11.96
N LEU A 15 37.18 -27.80 12.99
CA LEU A 15 35.79 -27.39 12.94
C LEU A 15 35.75 -25.92 12.52
N TRP A 16 35.61 -25.67 11.25
CA TRP A 16 35.22 -24.34 10.77
C TRP A 16 33.74 -24.16 11.13
N PRO A 17 33.37 -23.06 11.85
CA PRO A 17 31.99 -22.76 12.03
C PRO A 17 31.39 -22.53 10.64
N VAL A 18 30.44 -23.37 10.26
CA VAL A 18 29.58 -23.11 9.12
C VAL A 18 28.72 -21.92 9.51
N ILE A 19 29.20 -20.70 9.17
CA ILE A 19 28.37 -19.51 9.20
C ILE A 19 27.24 -19.81 8.21
N GLY A 20 26.09 -20.15 8.75
CA GLY A 20 24.88 -20.31 7.96
C GLY A 20 24.58 -18.96 7.30
N LEU A 21 25.03 -18.78 6.08
CA LEU A 21 24.54 -17.75 5.19
C LEU A 21 23.05 -18.04 5.03
N SER A 22 22.21 -17.33 5.80
CA SER A 22 20.77 -17.28 5.53
C SER A 22 20.64 -16.76 4.11
N ALA A 23 20.28 -17.64 3.19
CA ALA A 23 20.05 -17.26 1.81
C ALA A 23 18.90 -16.25 1.83
N GLN A 24 19.22 -14.98 1.59
CA GLN A 24 18.22 -13.96 1.41
C GLN A 24 17.31 -14.45 0.27
N ASP A 25 16.00 -14.42 0.48
CA ASP A 25 15.04 -14.82 -0.55
C ASP A 25 15.27 -13.95 -1.79
N ALA A 26 15.80 -14.55 -2.86
CA ALA A 26 16.21 -13.85 -4.08
C ALA A 26 15.05 -13.07 -4.75
N TRP A 27 13.82 -13.36 -4.33
CA TRP A 27 12.62 -12.70 -4.84
C TRP A 27 12.14 -11.54 -3.96
N LYS A 28 12.82 -11.23 -2.85
CA LYS A 28 12.47 -10.15 -1.94
C LYS A 28 13.55 -9.08 -1.88
N ILE A 29 13.13 -7.85 -2.06
CA ILE A 29 13.97 -6.66 -1.83
C ILE A 29 13.40 -5.94 -0.62
N THR A 30 14.23 -5.74 0.39
CA THR A 30 13.84 -5.12 1.66
C THR A 30 14.67 -3.86 1.90
N ALA A 31 14.02 -2.80 2.39
CA ALA A 31 14.66 -1.58 2.87
C ALA A 31 14.09 -1.19 4.24
N GLU A 32 14.96 -0.77 5.16
CA GLU A 32 14.60 -0.36 6.51
C GLU A 32 14.67 1.16 6.69
N GLN A 33 15.20 1.86 5.70
CA GLN A 33 15.29 3.32 5.69
C GLN A 33 14.76 3.85 4.37
N ILE A 34 14.03 4.95 4.45
CA ILE A 34 13.59 5.71 3.29
C ILE A 34 14.26 7.07 3.34
N ASP A 35 14.93 7.43 2.25
CA ASP A 35 15.32 8.81 1.97
C ASP A 35 14.22 9.46 1.09
N PRO A 36 13.39 10.36 1.62
CA PRO A 36 12.31 10.96 0.83
C PRO A 36 12.79 11.78 -0.36
N GLN A 37 14.05 12.26 -0.33
CA GLN A 37 14.63 13.05 -1.42
C GLN A 37 15.12 12.17 -2.58
N SER A 38 15.44 10.92 -2.30
CA SER A 38 15.94 9.93 -3.27
C SER A 38 14.99 8.76 -3.48
N TYR A 39 13.70 8.91 -3.12
CA TYR A 39 12.71 7.84 -3.22
C TYR A 39 12.05 7.82 -4.60
N TYR A 40 12.27 6.75 -5.35
CA TYR A 40 11.68 6.57 -6.69
C TYR A 40 10.35 5.82 -6.68
N GLY A 41 9.94 5.29 -5.56
CA GLY A 41 8.71 4.51 -5.40
C GLY A 41 8.85 3.05 -5.84
N ILE A 42 8.29 2.15 -5.04
CA ILE A 42 8.15 0.74 -5.42
C ILE A 42 6.91 0.62 -6.28
N THR A 43 7.04 -0.04 -7.43
CA THR A 43 5.92 -0.25 -8.35
C THR A 43 5.43 -1.68 -8.27
N VAL A 44 4.13 -1.86 -8.06
CA VAL A 44 3.41 -3.13 -8.24
C VAL A 44 2.37 -2.97 -9.33
N ALA A 45 2.35 -3.90 -10.28
CA ALA A 45 1.49 -3.81 -11.46
C ALA A 45 1.03 -5.18 -11.95
N ASN A 46 -0.10 -5.20 -12.68
CA ASN A 46 -0.65 -6.40 -13.33
C ASN A 46 -0.67 -6.30 -14.87
N GLY A 47 -0.01 -5.29 -15.44
CA GLY A 47 -0.02 -4.99 -16.87
C GLY A 47 -1.09 -4.01 -17.32
N MET A 48 -2.18 -3.85 -16.56
CA MET A 48 -3.27 -2.91 -16.85
C MET A 48 -3.31 -1.74 -15.87
N LEU A 49 -2.92 -1.97 -14.62
CA LEU A 49 -2.86 -0.96 -13.59
C LEU A 49 -1.56 -1.11 -12.82
N GLY A 50 -0.85 0.01 -12.62
CA GLY A 50 0.36 0.11 -11.81
C GLY A 50 0.16 1.10 -10.67
N LEU A 51 0.61 0.69 -9.48
CA LEU A 51 0.66 1.51 -8.27
C LEU A 51 2.11 1.83 -7.96
N VAL A 52 2.42 3.10 -7.79
CA VAL A 52 3.75 3.57 -7.38
C VAL A 52 3.66 4.11 -5.96
N SER A 53 4.38 3.49 -5.03
CA SER A 53 4.35 3.89 -3.62
C SER A 53 4.95 5.29 -3.39
N SER A 54 4.53 5.93 -2.32
CA SER A 54 5.07 7.18 -1.78
C SER A 54 6.10 6.89 -0.68
N PRO A 55 7.03 7.81 -0.37
CA PRO A 55 7.86 7.72 0.83
C PRO A 55 7.05 7.81 2.14
N GLU A 56 5.86 8.42 2.11
CA GLU A 56 4.96 8.40 3.25
C GLU A 56 4.23 7.04 3.33
N PRO A 57 4.13 6.44 4.53
CA PRO A 57 3.41 5.19 4.73
C PRO A 57 1.94 5.29 4.30
N LEU A 58 1.37 4.21 3.79
CA LEU A 58 -0.03 4.12 3.38
C LEU A 58 -0.42 5.09 2.24
N LYS A 59 0.57 5.62 1.51
CA LYS A 59 0.37 6.57 0.43
C LYS A 59 0.84 6.00 -0.92
N ILE A 60 0.08 6.32 -1.95
CA ILE A 60 0.41 6.05 -3.35
C ILE A 60 0.73 7.37 -4.05
N SER A 61 1.91 7.46 -4.66
CA SER A 61 2.32 8.67 -5.39
C SER A 61 1.72 8.75 -6.79
N ARG A 62 1.49 7.60 -7.43
CA ARG A 62 0.94 7.53 -8.80
C ARG A 62 0.15 6.26 -9.02
N VAL A 63 -0.92 6.41 -9.79
CA VAL A 63 -1.63 5.31 -10.43
C VAL A 63 -1.40 5.45 -11.94
N VAL A 64 -0.97 4.38 -12.60
CA VAL A 64 -0.70 4.35 -14.04
C VAL A 64 -1.65 3.35 -14.70
N LEU A 65 -2.32 3.78 -15.77
CA LEU A 65 -3.24 2.94 -16.54
C LEU A 65 -2.51 2.42 -17.78
N GLY A 66 -2.40 1.09 -17.89
CA GLY A 66 -1.84 0.43 -19.06
C GLY A 66 -2.73 0.60 -20.28
N GLY A 67 -2.14 0.96 -21.43
CA GLY A 67 -2.87 1.11 -22.69
C GLY A 67 -3.67 2.40 -22.84
N VAL A 68 -3.63 3.32 -21.89
CA VAL A 68 -4.35 4.60 -21.95
C VAL A 68 -3.35 5.74 -22.13
N TYR A 69 -3.53 6.47 -23.24
CA TYR A 69 -2.59 7.52 -23.66
C TYR A 69 -3.33 8.80 -24.05
N ASP A 70 -2.71 9.94 -23.73
CA ASP A 70 -3.12 11.23 -24.27
C ASP A 70 -1.92 12.16 -24.46
N ILE A 71 -2.15 13.27 -25.13
CA ILE A 71 -1.15 14.32 -25.33
C ILE A 71 -1.17 15.25 -24.14
N TYR A 72 -0.12 15.18 -23.30
CA TYR A 72 0.05 16.12 -22.19
C TYR A 72 1.53 16.27 -21.80
N GLY A 73 1.82 17.33 -21.04
CA GLY A 73 3.19 17.64 -20.66
C GLY A 73 4.00 18.29 -21.77
N LYS A 74 5.33 18.15 -21.72
CA LYS A 74 6.24 18.77 -22.68
C LYS A 74 6.29 17.98 -23.99
N GLY A 75 6.34 18.67 -25.13
CA GLY A 75 6.70 18.09 -26.43
C GLY A 75 5.53 17.58 -27.28
N ARG A 76 4.27 17.77 -26.89
CA ARG A 76 3.10 17.33 -27.67
C ARG A 76 3.14 15.86 -28.10
N VAL A 77 3.70 15.00 -27.29
CA VAL A 77 3.77 13.56 -27.53
C VAL A 77 2.73 12.82 -26.71
N ASN A 78 2.35 11.63 -27.16
CA ASN A 78 1.50 10.74 -26.39
C ASN A 78 2.27 10.24 -25.17
N ASN A 79 1.69 10.41 -23.99
CA ASN A 79 2.18 9.90 -22.72
C ASN A 79 1.16 8.99 -22.07
N PHE A 80 1.61 8.06 -21.25
CA PHE A 80 0.72 7.30 -20.36
C PHE A 80 -0.04 8.27 -19.46
N LEU A 81 -1.34 8.08 -19.36
CA LEU A 81 -2.16 8.87 -18.45
C LEU A 81 -1.93 8.43 -17.00
N HIS A 82 -1.86 9.42 -16.14
CA HIS A 82 -2.05 9.19 -14.72
C HIS A 82 -3.51 8.84 -14.46
N GLY A 83 -3.75 7.75 -13.74
CA GLY A 83 -5.07 7.39 -13.26
C GLY A 83 -5.47 8.24 -12.05
N ILE A 84 -6.72 8.08 -11.64
CA ILE A 84 -7.22 8.63 -10.38
C ILE A 84 -6.61 7.82 -9.23
N ASN A 85 -6.03 8.48 -8.24
CA ASN A 85 -5.51 7.80 -7.05
C ASN A 85 -6.68 7.41 -6.15
N MET A 86 -6.86 6.12 -5.91
CA MET A 86 -7.99 5.54 -5.18
C MET A 86 -7.61 4.81 -3.90
N LEU A 87 -6.31 4.79 -3.56
CA LEU A 87 -5.79 4.07 -2.39
C LEU A 87 -4.92 4.94 -1.47
N ASP A 88 -5.08 6.25 -1.51
CA ASP A 88 -4.33 7.14 -0.62
C ASP A 88 -4.97 7.17 0.75
N THR A 89 -4.29 6.59 1.75
CA THR A 89 -4.87 6.38 3.07
C THR A 89 -4.22 7.27 4.12
N GLU A 90 -5.05 7.99 4.88
CA GLU A 90 -4.64 8.72 6.07
C GLU A 90 -5.09 7.97 7.32
N LEU A 91 -4.14 7.70 8.19
CA LEU A 91 -4.37 7.03 9.46
C LEU A 91 -4.19 8.03 10.60
N GLN A 92 -5.17 8.08 11.51
CA GLN A 92 -5.07 8.83 12.76
C GLN A 92 -5.21 7.88 13.94
N ILE A 93 -4.37 8.07 14.94
CA ILE A 93 -4.42 7.32 16.20
C ILE A 93 -4.56 8.32 17.34
N ASN A 94 -5.62 8.18 18.13
CA ASN A 94 -5.98 9.11 19.21
C ASN A 94 -6.01 10.56 18.73
N GLY A 95 -6.61 10.81 17.55
CA GLY A 95 -6.75 12.14 16.94
C GLY A 95 -5.48 12.73 16.32
N SER A 96 -4.34 11.99 16.35
CA SER A 96 -3.06 12.42 15.75
C SER A 96 -2.80 11.69 14.43
N THR A 97 -2.58 12.44 13.34
CA THR A 97 -2.24 11.86 12.03
C THR A 97 -0.87 11.19 12.08
N VAL A 98 -0.81 9.94 11.63
CA VAL A 98 0.44 9.18 11.49
C VAL A 98 1.25 9.72 10.31
N ARG A 99 2.51 10.09 10.56
CA ARG A 99 3.44 10.58 9.53
C ARG A 99 4.78 9.87 9.60
N ALA A 100 5.51 9.82 8.50
CA ALA A 100 6.82 9.19 8.41
C ALA A 100 7.80 9.68 9.49
N SER A 101 7.74 10.96 9.88
CA SER A 101 8.60 11.52 10.93
C SER A 101 8.28 11.06 12.35
N GLN A 102 7.17 10.35 12.57
CA GLN A 102 6.67 9.94 13.89
C GLN A 102 6.67 8.43 14.08
N ILE A 103 7.13 7.69 13.09
CA ILE A 103 7.19 6.22 13.12
C ILE A 103 8.60 5.74 13.42
N SER A 104 8.70 4.50 13.88
CA SER A 104 9.95 3.79 14.10
C SER A 104 9.84 2.35 13.59
N GLY A 105 10.98 1.65 13.49
CA GLY A 105 10.98 0.27 13.02
C GLY A 105 10.40 0.10 11.61
N TYR A 106 10.51 1.15 10.78
CA TYR A 106 9.99 1.10 9.43
C TYR A 106 10.74 0.07 8.59
N LYS A 107 9.97 -0.75 7.89
CA LYS A 107 10.49 -1.71 6.94
C LYS A 107 9.54 -1.82 5.75
N GLN A 108 10.10 -1.82 4.55
CA GLN A 108 9.36 -2.10 3.33
C GLN A 108 9.96 -3.29 2.61
N THR A 109 9.12 -4.08 1.97
CA THR A 109 9.54 -5.28 1.23
C THR A 109 8.76 -5.38 -0.07
N LEU A 110 9.48 -5.47 -1.19
CA LEU A 110 8.91 -5.89 -2.45
C LEU A 110 9.10 -7.41 -2.60
N ASP A 111 8.00 -8.15 -2.63
CA ASP A 111 7.99 -9.56 -3.00
C ASP A 111 7.68 -9.70 -4.49
N MET A 112 8.72 -9.86 -5.30
CA MET A 112 8.61 -9.93 -6.77
C MET A 112 7.89 -11.21 -7.22
N ARG A 113 8.01 -12.30 -6.46
CA ARG A 113 7.35 -13.58 -6.79
C ARG A 113 5.83 -13.47 -6.67
N ARG A 114 5.37 -12.74 -5.66
CA ARG A 114 3.94 -12.51 -5.40
C ARG A 114 3.39 -11.26 -6.08
N GLY A 115 4.27 -10.32 -6.47
CA GLY A 115 3.91 -9.02 -7.01
C GLY A 115 3.24 -8.14 -5.95
N VAL A 116 3.82 -8.10 -4.75
CA VAL A 116 3.24 -7.44 -3.58
C VAL A 116 4.27 -6.50 -2.97
N PHE A 117 3.83 -5.30 -2.61
CA PHE A 117 4.58 -4.39 -1.77
C PHE A 117 4.00 -4.40 -0.35
N CYS A 118 4.84 -4.69 0.63
CA CYS A 118 4.51 -4.66 2.06
C CYS A 118 5.27 -3.55 2.76
N GLY A 119 4.63 -2.90 3.70
CA GLY A 119 5.26 -1.97 4.63
C GLY A 119 4.84 -2.30 6.06
N GLU A 120 5.71 -2.04 7.01
CA GLU A 120 5.43 -2.19 8.43
C GLU A 120 6.14 -1.10 9.23
N PHE A 121 5.54 -0.68 10.32
CA PHE A 121 6.12 0.31 11.23
C PHE A 121 5.45 0.28 12.61
N ASP A 122 6.15 0.82 13.59
CA ASP A 122 5.62 1.12 14.91
C ASP A 122 5.28 2.61 15.00
N TYR A 123 4.06 2.93 15.46
CA TYR A 123 3.66 4.29 15.76
C TYR A 123 3.73 4.53 17.26
N LYS A 124 4.79 5.19 17.69
CA LYS A 124 5.09 5.42 19.11
C LYS A 124 5.04 4.09 19.91
N SER A 125 4.56 4.13 21.15
CA SER A 125 4.25 2.92 21.93
C SER A 125 2.84 2.39 21.70
N LEU A 126 2.04 3.02 20.83
CA LEU A 126 0.59 2.83 20.74
C LEU A 126 0.18 1.65 19.85
N ALA A 127 0.81 1.48 18.70
CA ALA A 127 0.43 0.44 17.74
C ALA A 127 1.57 0.04 16.81
N ARG A 128 1.51 -1.20 16.30
CA ARG A 128 2.21 -1.65 15.11
C ARG A 128 1.23 -1.66 13.94
N VAL A 129 1.67 -1.19 12.78
CA VAL A 129 0.88 -1.16 11.55
C VAL A 129 1.60 -1.95 10.48
N GLU A 130 0.88 -2.86 9.84
CA GLU A 130 1.36 -3.64 8.69
C GLU A 130 0.40 -3.41 7.53
N TYR A 131 0.95 -3.19 6.33
CA TYR A 131 0.13 -2.94 5.15
C TYR A 131 0.71 -3.57 3.90
N GLN A 132 -0.17 -3.84 2.94
CA GLN A 132 0.18 -4.50 1.70
C GLN A 132 -0.59 -3.90 0.53
N TYR A 133 0.14 -3.51 -0.52
CA TYR A 133 -0.42 -3.14 -1.81
C TYR A 133 -0.26 -4.26 -2.82
N THR A 134 -1.29 -4.47 -3.64
CA THR A 134 -1.21 -5.39 -4.78
C THR A 134 -2.12 -4.92 -5.92
N SER A 135 -1.68 -5.10 -7.16
CA SER A 135 -2.53 -5.01 -8.34
C SER A 135 -3.07 -6.41 -8.64
N LEU A 136 -4.41 -6.55 -8.71
CA LEU A 136 -5.08 -7.83 -8.78
C LEU A 136 -4.94 -8.44 -10.19
N ARG A 137 -4.34 -9.65 -10.30
CA ARG A 137 -4.06 -10.27 -11.59
C ARG A 137 -5.29 -10.78 -12.33
N HIS A 138 -6.33 -11.17 -11.60
CA HIS A 138 -7.58 -11.71 -12.13
C HIS A 138 -8.67 -10.65 -12.35
N LEU A 139 -8.43 -9.42 -11.89
CA LEU A 139 -9.30 -8.26 -12.07
C LEU A 139 -8.49 -7.13 -12.70
N PRO A 140 -8.52 -6.98 -14.04
CA PRO A 140 -7.83 -5.89 -14.72
C PRO A 140 -8.29 -4.53 -14.16
N TYR A 141 -7.37 -3.57 -14.06
CA TYR A 141 -7.61 -2.25 -13.51
C TYR A 141 -8.01 -2.21 -12.03
N SER A 142 -7.88 -3.33 -11.30
CA SER A 142 -8.21 -3.39 -9.88
C SER A 142 -6.99 -3.58 -9.01
N CYS A 143 -7.04 -3.00 -7.84
CA CYS A 143 -5.97 -3.03 -6.83
C CYS A 143 -6.56 -3.17 -5.42
N LEU A 144 -5.71 -3.56 -4.50
CA LEU A 144 -6.06 -3.79 -3.11
C LEU A 144 -4.97 -3.20 -2.20
N LEU A 145 -5.40 -2.46 -1.19
CA LEU A 145 -4.63 -2.18 0.02
C LEU A 145 -5.24 -2.99 1.16
N ARG A 146 -4.42 -3.78 1.84
CA ARG A 146 -4.77 -4.43 3.10
C ARG A 146 -3.97 -3.80 4.22
N VAL A 147 -4.62 -3.47 5.34
CA VAL A 147 -3.99 -2.88 6.52
C VAL A 147 -4.36 -3.70 7.75
N GLN A 148 -3.37 -4.00 8.56
CA GLN A 148 -3.55 -4.59 9.88
C GLN A 148 -2.96 -3.65 10.93
N ILE A 149 -3.74 -3.34 11.96
CA ILE A 149 -3.34 -2.53 13.09
C ILE A 149 -3.31 -3.44 14.31
N ILE A 150 -2.16 -3.49 14.98
CA ILE A 150 -1.95 -4.27 16.20
C ILE A 150 -1.77 -3.27 17.35
N PRO A 151 -2.85 -2.95 18.09
CA PRO A 151 -2.80 -1.98 19.17
C PRO A 151 -2.02 -2.55 20.36
N LYS A 152 -1.11 -1.76 20.93
CA LYS A 152 -0.37 -2.09 22.16
C LYS A 152 -1.09 -1.58 23.40
N GLU A 153 -1.97 -0.60 23.21
CA GLU A 153 -2.85 0.00 24.23
C GLU A 153 -4.25 0.16 23.64
N ASN A 154 -5.23 0.51 24.47
CA ASN A 154 -6.57 0.88 23.97
C ASN A 154 -6.47 2.20 23.21
N ILE A 155 -6.84 2.20 21.94
CA ILE A 155 -6.72 3.37 21.07
C ILE A 155 -8.00 3.61 20.27
N GLU A 156 -8.20 4.85 19.88
CA GLU A 156 -9.17 5.21 18.85
C GLU A 156 -8.42 5.41 17.52
N VAL A 157 -8.92 4.77 16.48
CA VAL A 157 -8.34 4.82 15.14
C VAL A 157 -9.34 5.39 14.17
N SER A 158 -8.95 6.45 13.46
CA SER A 158 -9.69 6.97 12.32
C SER A 158 -8.91 6.71 11.03
N VAL A 159 -9.58 6.20 10.03
CA VAL A 159 -9.01 5.87 8.72
C VAL A 159 -9.78 6.62 7.65
N ALA A 160 -9.08 7.37 6.82
CA ALA A 160 -9.64 8.04 5.67
C ALA A 160 -8.99 7.49 4.38
N ASN A 161 -9.79 6.97 3.46
CA ASN A 161 -9.37 6.70 2.09
C ASN A 161 -9.64 7.93 1.24
N ILE A 162 -8.60 8.51 0.67
CA ILE A 162 -8.64 9.76 -0.08
C ILE A 162 -8.54 9.43 -1.56
N MET A 163 -9.59 9.72 -2.31
CA MET A 163 -9.58 9.62 -3.76
C MET A 163 -9.16 10.98 -4.34
N THR A 164 -8.16 10.97 -5.22
CA THR A 164 -7.61 12.20 -5.81
C THR A 164 -7.50 12.07 -7.31
N VAL A 165 -8.14 12.99 -8.02
CA VAL A 165 -7.99 13.15 -9.46
C VAL A 165 -6.68 13.87 -9.75
N HIS A 166 -5.83 13.29 -10.60
CA HIS A 166 -4.55 13.89 -10.96
C HIS A 166 -4.75 15.23 -11.71
N GLU A 167 -3.90 16.21 -11.44
CA GLU A 167 -3.98 17.57 -12.00
C GLU A 167 -3.97 17.63 -13.55
N SER A 168 -3.42 16.62 -14.20
CA SER A 168 -3.47 16.51 -15.67
C SER A 168 -4.83 16.18 -16.22
N LEU A 169 -5.76 15.71 -15.41
CA LEU A 169 -7.12 15.37 -15.81
C LEU A 169 -8.04 16.59 -15.64
N ARG A 170 -9.09 16.65 -16.43
CA ARG A 170 -10.03 17.78 -16.47
C ARG A 170 -11.43 17.37 -16.04
N ASN A 171 -12.20 18.38 -15.60
CA ASN A 171 -13.62 18.24 -15.27
C ASN A 171 -13.90 17.09 -14.29
N PRO A 172 -13.24 17.04 -13.12
CA PRO A 172 -13.50 16.00 -12.15
C PRO A 172 -14.95 16.04 -11.66
N GLN A 173 -15.56 14.86 -11.59
CA GLN A 173 -16.87 14.64 -11.01
C GLN A 173 -16.77 13.58 -9.94
N GLU A 174 -17.48 13.77 -8.84
CA GLU A 174 -17.43 12.95 -7.65
C GLU A 174 -18.80 12.40 -7.33
N TYR A 175 -18.87 11.10 -7.02
CA TYR A 175 -20.11 10.42 -6.67
C TYR A 175 -19.89 9.56 -5.44
N TYR A 176 -20.91 9.53 -4.60
CA TYR A 176 -21.01 8.62 -3.48
C TYR A 176 -22.27 7.79 -3.60
N ASN A 177 -22.13 6.48 -3.59
CA ASN A 177 -23.25 5.56 -3.71
C ASN A 177 -23.19 4.50 -2.61
N ARG A 178 -24.29 4.23 -1.98
CA ARG A 178 -24.45 3.09 -1.09
C ARG A 178 -25.32 2.04 -1.79
N ILE A 179 -24.72 0.88 -2.05
CA ILE A 179 -25.38 -0.24 -2.71
C ILE A 179 -25.71 -1.29 -1.65
N PHE A 180 -26.95 -1.76 -1.67
CA PHE A 180 -27.39 -2.82 -0.78
C PHE A 180 -27.47 -4.14 -1.55
N ASN A 181 -26.81 -5.17 -1.02
CA ASN A 181 -26.95 -6.54 -1.48
C ASN A 181 -27.45 -7.40 -0.32
N GLY A 182 -28.76 -7.45 -0.16
CA GLY A 182 -29.40 -8.15 0.95
C GLY A 182 -28.99 -7.62 2.32
N LYS A 183 -28.08 -8.30 2.98
CA LYS A 183 -27.63 -7.95 4.34
C LYS A 183 -26.41 -7.01 4.38
N THR A 184 -25.73 -6.81 3.24
CA THR A 184 -24.48 -6.07 3.19
C THR A 184 -24.67 -4.77 2.42
N ALA A 185 -24.25 -3.66 3.01
CA ALA A 185 -24.12 -2.38 2.32
C ALA A 185 -22.68 -2.22 1.82
N ILE A 186 -22.51 -1.75 0.59
CA ILE A 186 -21.21 -1.38 0.02
C ILE A 186 -21.24 0.11 -0.23
N ASP A 187 -20.31 0.82 0.39
CA ASP A 187 -20.15 2.25 0.24
C ASP A 187 -19.10 2.53 -0.84
N LEU A 188 -19.54 3.05 -1.97
CA LEU A 188 -18.69 3.34 -3.12
C LEU A 188 -18.35 4.82 -3.19
N CYS A 189 -17.08 5.10 -3.31
CA CYS A 189 -16.53 6.41 -3.64
C CYS A 189 -16.05 6.38 -5.09
N THR A 190 -16.61 7.21 -5.95
CA THR A 190 -16.34 7.19 -7.39
C THR A 190 -15.93 8.57 -7.88
N SER A 191 -14.86 8.64 -8.65
CA SER A 191 -14.45 9.84 -9.38
C SER A 191 -14.41 9.54 -10.87
N VAL A 192 -14.85 10.51 -11.67
CA VAL A 192 -14.75 10.49 -13.13
C VAL A 192 -14.08 11.78 -13.59
N ALA A 193 -13.17 11.69 -14.54
CA ALA A 193 -12.49 12.84 -15.10
C ALA A 193 -12.17 12.62 -16.58
N LYS A 194 -11.82 13.68 -17.31
CA LYS A 194 -11.47 13.62 -18.72
C LYS A 194 -9.99 13.82 -18.95
N SER A 195 -9.44 13.13 -19.92
CA SER A 195 -8.06 13.35 -20.37
C SER A 195 -7.92 14.73 -21.04
N PRO A 196 -6.69 15.31 -21.08
CA PRO A 196 -6.51 16.73 -21.39
C PRO A 196 -6.84 17.13 -22.84
N VAL A 197 -6.66 16.25 -23.81
CA VAL A 197 -6.79 16.58 -25.24
C VAL A 197 -7.85 15.72 -25.92
N ARG A 198 -7.81 14.41 -25.73
CA ARG A 198 -8.75 13.48 -26.40
C ARG A 198 -10.07 13.34 -25.67
N GLU A 199 -10.23 13.97 -24.53
CA GLU A 199 -11.44 13.91 -23.67
C GLU A 199 -11.89 12.47 -23.33
N LEU A 200 -10.93 11.54 -23.24
CA LEU A 200 -11.21 10.18 -22.80
C LEU A 200 -11.73 10.22 -21.37
N GLU A 201 -12.84 9.60 -21.12
CA GLU A 201 -13.36 9.47 -19.75
C GLU A 201 -12.60 8.40 -18.99
N ILE A 202 -12.14 8.77 -17.80
CA ILE A 202 -11.43 7.91 -16.85
C ILE A 202 -12.25 7.90 -15.58
N GLY A 203 -12.70 6.71 -15.19
CA GLY A 203 -13.41 6.49 -13.94
C GLY A 203 -12.57 5.68 -12.97
N ALA A 204 -12.73 5.94 -11.69
CA ALA A 204 -12.20 5.10 -10.62
C ALA A 204 -13.20 5.01 -9.48
N CYS A 205 -13.24 3.86 -8.84
CA CYS A 205 -14.09 3.59 -7.70
C CYS A 205 -13.30 2.93 -6.58
N SER A 206 -13.62 3.25 -5.34
CA SER A 206 -13.05 2.56 -4.19
C SER A 206 -14.09 2.27 -3.11
N SER A 207 -13.82 1.26 -2.30
CA SER A 207 -14.64 0.86 -1.16
C SER A 207 -13.80 0.23 -0.07
N PHE A 208 -14.19 0.45 1.18
CA PHE A 208 -13.69 -0.32 2.30
C PHE A 208 -14.29 -1.73 2.31
N VAL A 209 -13.46 -2.70 2.64
CA VAL A 209 -13.84 -4.10 2.87
C VAL A 209 -13.38 -4.48 4.26
N PHE A 210 -14.31 -4.93 5.09
CA PHE A 210 -14.07 -5.35 6.47
C PHE A 210 -14.17 -6.86 6.59
N ASP A 211 -13.43 -7.42 7.53
CA ASP A 211 -13.57 -8.82 7.94
C ASP A 211 -14.86 -8.99 8.74
N ASP A 212 -15.62 -10.06 8.47
CA ASP A 212 -16.87 -10.37 9.14
C ASP A 212 -16.72 -10.67 10.65
N SER A 213 -15.49 -10.93 11.10
CA SER A 213 -15.16 -11.15 12.52
C SER A 213 -15.23 -9.88 13.39
N PHE A 214 -15.32 -8.70 12.76
CA PHE A 214 -15.41 -7.41 13.45
C PHE A 214 -16.72 -6.69 13.13
N PRO A 215 -17.30 -5.94 14.09
CA PRO A 215 -18.41 -5.04 13.79
C PRO A 215 -18.03 -4.08 12.69
N ARG A 216 -18.84 -4.01 11.64
CA ARG A 216 -18.62 -3.08 10.54
C ARG A 216 -18.81 -1.64 11.04
N PRO A 217 -17.79 -0.77 10.90
CA PRO A 217 -17.95 0.64 11.28
C PRO A 217 -18.87 1.37 10.31
N GLU A 218 -19.44 2.48 10.78
CA GLU A 218 -20.17 3.40 9.93
C GLU A 218 -19.18 4.14 9.02
N ILE A 219 -19.51 4.21 7.72
CA ILE A 219 -18.72 4.93 6.73
C ILE A 219 -19.31 6.32 6.54
N CYS A 220 -18.49 7.34 6.76
CA CYS A 220 -18.79 8.73 6.47
C CYS A 220 -18.13 9.14 5.15
N HIS A 221 -18.81 9.97 4.38
CA HIS A 221 -18.28 10.55 3.15
C HIS A 221 -18.07 12.06 3.33
N ARG A 222 -16.92 12.55 2.83
CA ARG A 222 -16.60 14.00 2.85
C ARG A 222 -15.98 14.43 1.53
N SER A 223 -16.51 15.50 0.95
CA SER A 223 -16.02 16.14 -0.29
C SER A 223 -15.23 17.43 -0.05
N ALA A 224 -14.99 17.80 1.21
CA ALA A 224 -14.50 19.11 1.60
C ALA A 224 -13.00 19.38 1.38
N ARG A 225 -12.23 18.46 0.78
CA ARG A 225 -10.77 18.62 0.63
C ARG A 225 -10.32 19.34 -0.63
N GLY A 226 -11.25 19.74 -1.51
CA GLY A 226 -10.96 20.47 -2.75
C GLY A 226 -11.56 19.82 -3.99
N VAL A 227 -11.43 20.47 -5.13
CA VAL A 227 -11.94 19.97 -6.41
C VAL A 227 -11.17 18.71 -6.81
N GLY A 228 -11.88 17.63 -7.14
CA GLY A 228 -11.29 16.35 -7.51
C GLY A 228 -10.70 15.56 -6.34
N VAL A 229 -11.06 15.93 -5.09
CA VAL A 229 -10.60 15.23 -3.88
C VAL A 229 -11.77 14.91 -2.98
N HIS A 230 -12.10 13.65 -2.82
CA HIS A 230 -13.10 13.24 -1.87
C HIS A 230 -12.68 12.03 -1.04
N THR A 231 -13.37 11.80 0.07
CA THR A 231 -12.89 10.92 1.12
C THR A 231 -14.02 10.06 1.66
N GLN A 232 -13.71 8.79 1.88
CA GLN A 232 -14.47 7.91 2.75
C GLN A 232 -13.70 7.71 4.03
N GLU A 233 -14.36 7.77 5.17
CA GLU A 233 -13.71 7.59 6.47
C GLU A 233 -14.55 6.77 7.43
N PHE A 234 -13.86 6.11 8.37
CA PHE A 234 -14.48 5.45 9.50
C PHE A 234 -13.62 5.62 10.76
N THR A 235 -14.25 5.43 11.92
CA THR A 235 -13.57 5.44 13.22
C THR A 235 -13.95 4.20 14.02
N VAL A 236 -12.95 3.59 14.68
CA VAL A 236 -13.11 2.41 15.54
C VAL A 236 -12.30 2.57 16.82
N ARG A 237 -12.78 1.93 17.89
CA ARG A 237 -12.03 1.79 19.15
C ARG A 237 -11.47 0.39 19.23
N LEU A 238 -10.17 0.30 19.37
CA LEU A 238 -9.42 -0.96 19.39
C LEU A 238 -8.91 -1.23 20.80
N GLN A 239 -9.00 -2.50 21.21
CA GLN A 239 -8.48 -2.96 22.50
C GLN A 239 -7.04 -3.44 22.36
N ALA A 240 -6.23 -3.21 23.38
CA ALA A 240 -4.86 -3.67 23.45
C ALA A 240 -4.73 -5.16 23.11
N GLY A 241 -3.78 -5.50 22.24
CA GLY A 241 -3.49 -6.88 21.86
C GLY A 241 -4.47 -7.53 20.88
N GLN A 242 -5.55 -6.84 20.45
CA GLN A 242 -6.51 -7.36 19.47
C GLN A 242 -6.23 -6.78 18.08
N PRO A 243 -5.64 -7.54 17.15
CA PRO A 243 -5.37 -7.04 15.79
C PRO A 243 -6.68 -6.70 15.07
N TYR A 244 -6.70 -5.58 14.38
CA TYR A 244 -7.81 -5.15 13.53
C TYR A 244 -7.35 -5.07 12.08
N THR A 245 -8.11 -5.67 11.16
CA THR A 245 -7.79 -5.72 9.74
C THR A 245 -8.92 -5.12 8.92
N PHE A 246 -8.55 -4.29 7.96
CA PHE A 246 -9.44 -3.81 6.89
C PHE A 246 -8.71 -3.81 5.56
N SER A 247 -9.46 -3.73 4.49
CA SER A 247 -8.91 -3.55 3.13
C SER A 247 -9.62 -2.43 2.42
N ILE A 248 -8.97 -1.88 1.40
CA ILE A 248 -9.56 -0.96 0.44
C ILE A 248 -9.38 -1.58 -0.93
N ILE A 249 -10.47 -1.81 -1.63
CA ILE A 249 -10.44 -2.21 -3.04
C ILE A 249 -10.65 -0.99 -3.90
N GLY A 250 -9.87 -0.87 -4.97
CA GLY A 250 -10.00 0.17 -5.97
C GLY A 250 -10.04 -0.42 -7.39
N THR A 251 -10.80 0.20 -8.26
CA THR A 251 -10.90 -0.18 -9.68
C THR A 251 -11.11 1.02 -10.55
#